data_a7e44620bfe931d645e9ab985758c852
#
_entry.id   a7e44620bfe931d645e9ab985758c852
#
_cell.length_a   1.000
_cell.length_b   1.000
_cell.length_c   1.000
_cell.angle_alpha   90.00
_cell.angle_beta   90.00
_cell.angle_gamma   90.00
#
_symmetry.space_group_name_H-M   'P 1'
#
loop_
_entity.id
_entity.type
_entity.pdbx_description
1 polymer ?
#
loop_
_entity_poly.entity_id
_entity_poly.type
_entity_poly.pdbx_seq_one_letter_code
_entity_poly.pdbx_strand_id
1 'polypeptide(L)'
;MRVKSLTAAVLASFAIIGCQPEDSPSASGEPADFARLDAFPSQYTVPETAPVLIQNATVLDGLGNQMNDTDVRMQDGKIIEIGMDLTANEGESVIDAQGRWVTPGIIDVHSHLGNYPAPSVSATQDGNEMTSPNTAGVWTEHSVHPQDPGFSRAIAGGVTALQILPGSANLFGGRSVVLKPVVAPTIQEMKFPNAPYGLKMACGENPKRVYGDRGGPATRMGNAEGFRNAWIAA
;
A
#
# COMPACT_ATOMS: atom_id res chain seq x y z
N MET A 1 -35.29 80.43 4.20
CA MET A 1 -34.08 79.76 4.72
C MET A 1 -34.15 78.30 4.34
N ARG A 2 -33.36 77.88 3.36
CA ARG A 2 -33.29 76.46 2.91
C ARG A 2 -32.02 75.89 3.48
N VAL A 3 -32.13 74.86 4.32
CA VAL A 3 -31.01 74.10 4.84
C VAL A 3 -30.80 72.96 3.87
N LYS A 4 -29.62 72.87 3.23
CA LYS A 4 -29.18 71.77 2.42
C LYS A 4 -28.52 70.72 3.31
N SER A 5 -29.09 69.52 3.33
CA SER A 5 -28.53 68.32 4.00
C SER A 5 -27.47 67.71 3.05
N LEU A 6 -26.25 67.61 3.52
CA LEU A 6 -25.18 66.83 2.86
C LEU A 6 -25.19 65.41 3.45
N THR A 7 -25.55 64.44 2.64
CA THR A 7 -25.41 63.01 2.99
C THR A 7 -24.07 62.53 2.48
N ALA A 8 -23.14 62.25 3.38
CA ALA A 8 -21.86 61.59 3.04
C ALA A 8 -22.06 60.08 2.99
N ALA A 9 -21.90 59.50 1.78
CA ALA A 9 -21.86 58.06 1.60
C ALA A 9 -20.44 57.51 1.91
N VAL A 10 -20.33 56.73 2.94
CA VAL A 10 -19.10 55.99 3.29
C VAL A 10 -19.14 54.66 2.51
N LEU A 11 -18.33 54.56 1.44
CA LEU A 11 -18.06 53.28 0.78
C LEU A 11 -17.06 52.46 1.60
N ALA A 12 -17.54 51.45 2.31
CA ALA A 12 -16.68 50.45 2.93
C ALA A 12 -16.22 49.43 1.84
N SER A 13 -14.97 49.54 1.45
CA SER A 13 -14.35 48.55 0.56
C SER A 13 -13.99 47.31 1.36
N PHE A 14 -14.77 46.23 1.25
CA PHE A 14 -14.40 44.94 1.76
C PHE A 14 -13.32 44.34 0.81
N ALA A 15 -12.07 44.35 1.25
CA ALA A 15 -11.04 43.53 0.64
C ALA A 15 -11.30 42.06 0.99
N ILE A 16 -11.78 41.29 0.02
CA ILE A 16 -11.84 39.82 0.11
C ILE A 16 -10.39 39.35 -0.02
N ILE A 17 -9.74 39.04 1.10
CA ILE A 17 -8.50 38.27 1.09
C ILE A 17 -8.90 36.85 0.74
N GLY A 18 -8.88 36.53 -0.55
CA GLY A 18 -8.97 35.15 -1.01
C GLY A 18 -7.72 34.43 -0.56
N CYS A 19 -7.88 33.33 0.22
CA CYS A 19 -6.81 32.36 0.38
C CYS A 19 -6.45 31.85 -1.02
N GLN A 20 -5.32 32.29 -1.54
CA GLN A 20 -4.70 31.61 -2.67
C GLN A 20 -4.26 30.23 -2.18
N PRO A 21 -4.53 29.13 -2.92
CA PRO A 21 -3.89 27.88 -2.59
C PRO A 21 -2.38 28.12 -2.71
N GLU A 22 -1.66 27.93 -1.59
CA GLU A 22 -0.21 27.86 -1.63
C GLU A 22 0.15 26.76 -2.63
N ASP A 23 0.95 27.11 -3.63
CA ASP A 23 1.53 26.14 -4.55
C ASP A 23 2.23 25.08 -3.69
N SER A 24 1.67 23.89 -3.66
CA SER A 24 2.34 22.73 -3.05
C SER A 24 3.72 22.65 -3.71
N PRO A 25 4.81 22.60 -2.95
CA PRO A 25 6.13 22.47 -3.54
C PRO A 25 6.11 21.23 -4.42
N SER A 26 6.36 21.40 -5.70
CA SER A 26 6.52 20.30 -6.64
C SER A 26 7.62 19.41 -6.05
N ALA A 27 7.30 18.17 -5.78
CA ALA A 27 8.27 17.17 -5.34
C ALA A 27 9.23 16.87 -6.50
N SER A 28 10.12 17.81 -6.80
CA SER A 28 11.23 17.67 -7.75
C SER A 28 12.49 17.12 -7.06
N GLY A 29 12.32 16.29 -6.03
CA GLY A 29 13.40 15.52 -5.42
C GLY A 29 13.55 14.19 -6.15
N GLU A 30 14.77 13.73 -6.33
CA GLU A 30 15.01 12.33 -6.70
C GLU A 30 14.22 11.42 -5.76
N PRO A 31 13.63 10.32 -6.27
CA PRO A 31 12.92 9.37 -5.42
C PRO A 31 13.83 8.96 -4.25
N ALA A 32 13.31 9.02 -3.04
CA ALA A 32 14.09 8.61 -1.86
C ALA A 32 14.56 7.16 -2.05
N ASP A 33 15.85 6.92 -1.89
CA ASP A 33 16.42 5.57 -1.93
C ASP A 33 16.10 4.85 -0.60
N PHE A 34 14.91 4.28 -0.53
CA PHE A 34 14.45 3.55 0.66
C PHE A 34 15.29 2.31 0.95
N ALA A 35 15.97 1.74 -0.05
CA ALA A 35 16.83 0.59 0.15
C ALA A 35 18.04 0.94 1.05
N ARG A 36 18.53 2.17 0.99
CA ARG A 36 19.62 2.64 1.86
C ARG A 36 19.23 2.82 3.33
N LEU A 37 17.92 2.96 3.59
CA LEU A 37 17.35 3.13 4.93
C LEU A 37 16.85 1.81 5.52
N ASP A 38 16.92 0.73 4.76
CA ASP A 38 16.45 -0.59 5.14
C ASP A 38 17.59 -1.39 5.79
N ALA A 39 17.41 -1.72 7.08
CA ALA A 39 18.36 -2.56 7.80
C ALA A 39 18.39 -4.02 7.28
N PHE A 40 17.32 -4.45 6.62
CA PHE A 40 17.14 -5.77 6.03
C PHE A 40 16.69 -5.65 4.58
N PRO A 41 17.58 -5.26 3.67
CA PRO A 41 17.22 -4.95 2.29
C PRO A 41 16.63 -6.15 1.55
N SER A 42 15.83 -5.85 0.53
CA SER A 42 15.26 -6.87 -0.35
C SER A 42 16.37 -7.71 -1.00
N GLN A 43 16.15 -9.03 -1.01
CA GLN A 43 16.93 -10.02 -1.77
C GLN A 43 16.09 -10.62 -2.91
N TYR A 44 14.93 -10.02 -3.20
CA TYR A 44 14.07 -10.49 -4.28
C TYR A 44 14.79 -10.39 -5.62
N THR A 45 14.78 -11.50 -6.32
CA THR A 45 15.24 -11.57 -7.71
C THR A 45 14.07 -11.96 -8.61
N VAL A 46 13.97 -11.33 -9.77
CA VAL A 46 12.95 -11.71 -10.75
C VAL A 46 13.26 -13.11 -11.23
N PRO A 47 12.33 -14.08 -11.10
CA PRO A 47 12.56 -15.42 -11.64
C PRO A 47 12.78 -15.39 -13.15
N GLU A 48 13.71 -16.17 -13.65
CA GLU A 48 13.82 -16.42 -15.09
C GLU A 48 12.55 -17.14 -15.56
N THR A 49 11.92 -16.62 -16.60
CA THR A 49 10.71 -17.18 -17.17
C THR A 49 10.89 -17.32 -18.69
N ALA A 50 10.38 -18.42 -19.24
CA ALA A 50 10.28 -18.53 -20.69
C ALA A 50 9.39 -17.40 -21.24
N PRO A 51 9.63 -16.94 -22.48
CA PRO A 51 8.72 -16.01 -23.13
C PRO A 51 7.30 -16.58 -23.21
N VAL A 52 6.30 -15.72 -23.04
CA VAL A 52 4.88 -16.11 -23.06
C VAL A 52 4.13 -15.19 -24.01
N LEU A 53 3.31 -15.77 -24.85
CA LEU A 53 2.31 -15.08 -25.65
C LEU A 53 0.91 -15.47 -25.16
N ILE A 54 0.16 -14.51 -24.63
CA ILE A 54 -1.27 -14.66 -24.34
C ILE A 54 -2.03 -14.19 -25.57
N GLN A 55 -2.88 -15.03 -26.14
CA GLN A 55 -3.68 -14.72 -27.32
C GLN A 55 -5.18 -14.63 -27.00
N ASN A 56 -5.91 -13.90 -27.83
CA ASN A 56 -7.38 -13.78 -27.79
C ASN A 56 -7.91 -13.30 -26.43
N ALA A 57 -7.24 -12.31 -25.81
CA ALA A 57 -7.64 -11.78 -24.52
C ALA A 57 -8.52 -10.54 -24.63
N THR A 58 -9.30 -10.27 -23.58
CA THR A 58 -9.83 -8.93 -23.31
C THR A 58 -8.87 -8.25 -22.34
N VAL A 59 -8.15 -7.23 -22.79
CA VAL A 59 -7.10 -6.57 -22.01
C VAL A 59 -7.61 -5.27 -21.40
N LEU A 60 -7.40 -5.10 -20.11
CA LEU A 60 -7.52 -3.82 -19.41
C LEU A 60 -6.12 -3.28 -19.12
N ASP A 61 -5.80 -2.09 -19.60
CA ASP A 61 -4.44 -1.51 -19.47
C ASP A 61 -4.17 -0.81 -18.13
N GLY A 62 -5.18 -0.70 -17.27
CA GLY A 62 -5.09 0.05 -16.02
C GLY A 62 -5.18 1.58 -16.18
N LEU A 63 -5.28 2.09 -17.41
CA LEU A 63 -5.44 3.51 -17.73
C LEU A 63 -6.87 3.87 -18.12
N GLY A 64 -7.77 2.91 -18.07
CA GLY A 64 -9.19 3.07 -18.41
C GLY A 64 -9.55 2.54 -19.79
N ASN A 65 -8.61 1.98 -20.55
CA ASN A 65 -8.93 1.39 -21.85
C ASN A 65 -9.19 -0.11 -21.73
N GLN A 66 -10.10 -0.59 -22.59
CA GLN A 66 -10.37 -1.99 -22.83
C GLN A 66 -10.08 -2.31 -24.28
N MET A 67 -9.29 -3.36 -24.51
CA MET A 67 -8.96 -3.87 -25.84
C MET A 67 -9.45 -5.31 -25.95
N ASN A 68 -10.28 -5.60 -26.96
CA ASN A 68 -10.81 -6.94 -27.21
C ASN A 68 -9.94 -7.65 -28.25
N ASP A 69 -10.00 -8.98 -28.26
CA ASP A 69 -9.26 -9.83 -29.20
C ASP A 69 -7.78 -9.43 -29.33
N THR A 70 -7.17 -9.20 -28.17
CA THR A 70 -5.84 -8.61 -28.06
C THR A 70 -4.86 -9.64 -27.50
N ASP A 71 -3.67 -9.68 -28.08
CA ASP A 71 -2.58 -10.54 -27.67
C ASP A 71 -1.56 -9.75 -26.86
N VAL A 72 -0.96 -10.39 -25.86
CA VAL A 72 0.06 -9.81 -24.98
C VAL A 72 1.27 -10.71 -24.94
N ARG A 73 2.43 -10.19 -25.39
CA ARG A 73 3.71 -10.90 -25.32
C ARG A 73 4.52 -10.41 -24.15
N MET A 74 5.01 -11.35 -23.35
CA MET A 74 5.84 -11.10 -22.17
C MET A 74 7.17 -11.84 -22.30
N GLN A 75 8.24 -11.15 -21.95
CA GLN A 75 9.58 -11.73 -21.91
C GLN A 75 10.41 -11.00 -20.84
N ASP A 76 11.26 -11.73 -20.12
CA ASP A 76 12.17 -11.19 -19.09
C ASP A 76 11.45 -10.31 -18.05
N GLY A 77 10.24 -10.74 -17.65
CA GLY A 77 9.43 -10.03 -16.66
C GLY A 77 8.79 -8.71 -17.16
N LYS A 78 8.75 -8.51 -18.48
CA LYS A 78 8.19 -7.31 -19.11
C LYS A 78 7.16 -7.65 -20.16
N ILE A 79 6.16 -6.79 -20.33
CA ILE A 79 5.31 -6.77 -21.52
C ILE A 79 6.13 -6.10 -22.62
N ILE A 80 6.41 -6.83 -23.70
CA ILE A 80 7.23 -6.34 -24.81
C ILE A 80 6.42 -5.99 -26.05
N GLU A 81 5.20 -6.55 -26.16
CA GLU A 81 4.32 -6.29 -27.30
C GLU A 81 2.86 -6.47 -26.90
N ILE A 82 1.99 -5.62 -27.41
CA ILE A 82 0.53 -5.75 -27.33
C ILE A 82 -0.01 -5.49 -28.74
N GLY A 83 -0.82 -6.38 -29.25
CA GLY A 83 -1.35 -6.26 -30.63
C GLY A 83 -2.46 -7.27 -30.90
N MET A 84 -2.85 -7.39 -32.15
CA MET A 84 -3.81 -8.39 -32.63
C MET A 84 -3.07 -9.36 -33.55
N ASP A 85 -3.48 -10.63 -33.56
CA ASP A 85 -2.97 -11.66 -34.45
C ASP A 85 -1.44 -11.83 -34.37
N LEU A 86 -0.85 -11.74 -33.18
CA LEU A 86 0.59 -11.94 -32.98
C LEU A 86 0.95 -13.41 -33.26
N THR A 87 1.97 -13.61 -34.08
CA THR A 87 2.51 -14.95 -34.34
C THR A 87 3.46 -15.36 -33.22
N ALA A 88 3.30 -16.58 -32.72
CA ALA A 88 4.20 -17.13 -31.69
C ALA A 88 5.63 -17.29 -32.25
N ASN A 89 6.62 -16.92 -31.43
CA ASN A 89 8.03 -17.12 -31.73
C ASN A 89 8.47 -18.55 -31.34
N GLU A 90 9.60 -18.99 -31.87
CA GLU A 90 10.18 -20.28 -31.48
C GLU A 90 10.54 -20.27 -29.97
N GLY A 91 10.11 -21.30 -29.24
CA GLY A 91 10.34 -21.45 -27.81
C GLY A 91 9.42 -20.62 -26.89
N GLU A 92 8.47 -19.87 -27.46
CA GLU A 92 7.48 -19.12 -26.72
C GLU A 92 6.32 -20.03 -26.25
N SER A 93 5.93 -19.89 -24.96
CA SER A 93 4.73 -20.57 -24.45
C SER A 93 3.48 -19.79 -24.88
N VAL A 94 2.53 -20.47 -25.53
CA VAL A 94 1.28 -19.83 -25.98
C VAL A 94 0.14 -20.19 -25.04
N ILE A 95 -0.59 -19.17 -24.59
CA ILE A 95 -1.80 -19.28 -23.77
C ILE A 95 -2.97 -18.68 -24.54
N ASP A 96 -3.91 -19.51 -25.00
CA ASP A 96 -5.18 -19.01 -25.54
C ASP A 96 -6.08 -18.54 -24.39
N ALA A 97 -6.31 -17.25 -24.29
CA ALA A 97 -7.16 -16.67 -23.28
C ALA A 97 -8.66 -16.95 -23.51
N GLN A 98 -9.08 -17.26 -24.74
CA GLN A 98 -10.50 -17.52 -25.08
C GLN A 98 -11.42 -16.39 -24.61
N GLY A 99 -11.04 -15.15 -24.83
CA GLY A 99 -11.77 -13.97 -24.40
C GLY A 99 -11.66 -13.64 -22.90
N ARG A 100 -10.92 -14.41 -22.11
CA ARG A 100 -10.69 -14.09 -20.69
C ARG A 100 -9.94 -12.77 -20.52
N TRP A 101 -10.06 -12.21 -19.33
CA TRP A 101 -9.51 -10.92 -19.01
C TRP A 101 -8.02 -11.01 -18.67
N VAL A 102 -7.23 -10.11 -19.25
CA VAL A 102 -5.86 -9.79 -18.82
C VAL A 102 -5.89 -8.39 -18.22
N THR A 103 -5.45 -8.27 -16.97
CA THR A 103 -5.46 -7.03 -16.20
C THR A 103 -4.10 -6.80 -15.55
N PRO A 104 -3.76 -5.56 -15.15
CA PRO A 104 -2.69 -5.34 -14.21
C PRO A 104 -2.89 -6.17 -12.94
N GLY A 105 -1.80 -6.63 -12.33
CA GLY A 105 -1.86 -7.35 -11.08
C GLY A 105 -2.48 -6.52 -9.96
N ILE A 106 -3.24 -7.15 -9.09
CA ILE A 106 -3.88 -6.50 -7.93
C ILE A 106 -2.79 -6.14 -6.93
N ILE A 107 -2.80 -4.89 -6.45
CA ILE A 107 -1.98 -4.43 -5.34
C ILE A 107 -2.88 -4.33 -4.11
N ASP A 108 -2.66 -5.20 -3.13
CA ASP A 108 -3.37 -5.15 -1.84
C ASP A 108 -2.59 -4.26 -0.86
N VAL A 109 -3.12 -3.08 -0.60
CA VAL A 109 -2.47 -2.08 0.27
C VAL A 109 -2.76 -2.29 1.77
N HIS A 110 -3.54 -3.30 2.14
CA HIS A 110 -3.91 -3.57 3.53
C HIS A 110 -4.09 -5.06 3.79
N SER A 111 -3.00 -5.77 4.02
CA SER A 111 -3.00 -7.19 4.30
C SER A 111 -2.41 -7.51 5.68
N HIS A 112 -2.75 -8.69 6.19
CA HIS A 112 -2.17 -9.28 7.40
C HIS A 112 -1.66 -10.71 7.13
N LEU A 113 -1.51 -11.10 5.87
CA LEU A 113 -0.99 -12.43 5.51
C LEU A 113 0.37 -12.67 6.14
N GLY A 114 0.57 -13.87 6.63
CA GLY A 114 1.77 -14.26 7.35
C GLY A 114 1.84 -13.83 8.82
N ASN A 115 1.14 -12.74 9.23
CA ASN A 115 1.06 -12.35 10.65
C ASN A 115 0.10 -13.22 11.46
N TYR A 116 -0.85 -13.84 10.78
CA TYR A 116 -1.83 -14.80 11.31
C TYR A 116 -1.90 -16.00 10.38
N PRO A 117 -0.81 -16.77 10.28
CA PRO A 117 -0.70 -17.84 9.27
C PRO A 117 -1.67 -18.97 9.54
N ALA A 118 -1.97 -19.73 8.50
CA ALA A 118 -2.75 -20.95 8.60
C ALA A 118 -1.82 -22.19 8.74
N PRO A 119 -2.15 -23.17 9.65
CA PRO A 119 -3.25 -23.14 10.60
C PRO A 119 -2.99 -22.14 11.74
N SER A 120 -4.07 -21.49 12.21
CA SER A 120 -3.98 -20.51 13.29
C SER A 120 -3.70 -21.22 14.62
N VAL A 121 -2.53 -20.94 15.20
CA VAL A 121 -2.13 -21.39 16.54
C VAL A 121 -1.61 -20.21 17.35
N SER A 122 -1.71 -20.28 18.68
CA SER A 122 -1.31 -19.16 19.55
C SER A 122 0.14 -18.72 19.34
N ALA A 123 1.05 -19.64 19.06
CA ALA A 123 2.47 -19.38 18.88
C ALA A 123 2.81 -18.58 17.61
N THR A 124 1.86 -18.45 16.68
CA THR A 124 2.04 -17.73 15.40
C THR A 124 1.09 -16.53 15.25
N GLN A 125 0.53 -16.04 16.36
CA GLN A 125 -0.37 -14.88 16.38
C GLN A 125 0.42 -13.60 16.66
N ASP A 126 1.27 -13.19 15.71
CA ASP A 126 2.27 -12.13 15.88
C ASP A 126 1.85 -10.79 15.25
N GLY A 127 0.58 -10.63 14.97
CA GLY A 127 0.10 -9.43 14.23
C GLY A 127 -0.01 -8.14 15.05
N ASN A 128 0.10 -8.19 16.39
CA ASN A 128 0.06 -6.98 17.23
C ASN A 128 1.02 -7.10 18.41
N GLU A 129 1.92 -6.14 18.55
CA GLU A 129 2.71 -5.95 19.77
C GLU A 129 1.90 -5.13 20.78
N MET A 130 1.20 -5.81 21.69
CA MET A 130 0.23 -5.17 22.60
C MET A 130 0.84 -4.79 23.97
N THR A 131 2.11 -4.48 24.04
CA THR A 131 2.80 -4.08 25.30
C THR A 131 2.58 -2.62 25.65
N SER A 132 2.30 -1.76 24.65
CA SER A 132 2.06 -0.31 24.80
C SER A 132 1.14 0.21 23.70
N PRO A 133 0.39 1.30 23.94
CA PRO A 133 -0.36 1.99 22.88
C PRO A 133 0.53 2.53 21.74
N ASN A 134 1.81 2.78 22.00
CA ASN A 134 2.77 3.18 20.99
C ASN A 134 3.90 2.15 20.89
N THR A 135 3.90 1.39 19.81
CA THR A 135 4.91 0.41 19.43
C THR A 135 5.45 0.70 18.03
N ALA A 136 5.61 1.98 17.67
CA ALA A 136 6.08 2.41 16.34
C ALA A 136 7.44 1.80 15.93
N GLY A 137 8.24 1.36 16.93
CA GLY A 137 9.56 0.77 16.71
C GLY A 137 9.56 -0.67 16.22
N VAL A 138 8.43 -1.39 16.27
CA VAL A 138 8.39 -2.78 15.80
C VAL A 138 8.22 -2.84 14.28
N TRP A 139 8.72 -3.91 13.67
CA TRP A 139 8.73 -4.08 12.23
C TRP A 139 7.99 -5.38 11.86
N THR A 140 6.93 -5.26 11.10
CA THR A 140 6.08 -6.39 10.69
C THR A 140 6.83 -7.48 9.94
N GLU A 141 7.90 -7.15 9.23
CA GLU A 141 8.69 -8.14 8.49
C GLU A 141 9.24 -9.26 9.39
N HIS A 142 9.41 -9.00 10.69
CA HIS A 142 9.87 -10.01 11.65
C HIS A 142 8.76 -10.93 12.18
N SER A 143 7.49 -10.60 11.91
CA SER A 143 6.33 -11.41 12.32
C SER A 143 5.70 -12.20 11.18
N VAL A 144 6.11 -11.96 9.94
CA VAL A 144 5.55 -12.65 8.78
C VAL A 144 6.12 -14.05 8.64
N HIS A 145 5.24 -15.05 8.52
CA HIS A 145 5.57 -16.43 8.17
C HIS A 145 5.57 -16.60 6.64
N PRO A 146 6.74 -16.77 6.00
CA PRO A 146 6.81 -16.83 4.54
C PRO A 146 6.13 -18.08 3.94
N GLN A 147 5.94 -19.13 4.73
CA GLN A 147 5.26 -20.37 4.31
C GLN A 147 3.73 -20.33 4.50
N ASP A 148 3.13 -19.20 4.88
CA ASP A 148 1.68 -19.10 4.97
C ASP A 148 1.04 -19.41 3.61
N PRO A 149 0.16 -20.44 3.53
CA PRO A 149 -0.53 -20.79 2.28
C PRO A 149 -1.43 -19.68 1.76
N GLY A 150 -1.69 -18.65 2.57
CA GLY A 150 -2.37 -17.42 2.14
C GLY A 150 -1.68 -16.74 0.98
N PHE A 151 -0.34 -16.72 0.93
CA PHE A 151 0.42 -16.11 -0.17
C PHE A 151 0.16 -16.80 -1.50
N SER A 152 0.20 -18.15 -1.53
CA SER A 152 -0.09 -18.91 -2.75
C SER A 152 -1.53 -18.70 -3.23
N ARG A 153 -2.49 -18.56 -2.31
CA ARG A 153 -3.89 -18.27 -2.65
C ARG A 153 -4.06 -16.85 -3.14
N ALA A 154 -3.36 -15.89 -2.58
CA ALA A 154 -3.40 -14.49 -2.99
C ALA A 154 -2.91 -14.35 -4.44
N ILE A 155 -1.76 -14.96 -4.79
CA ILE A 155 -1.24 -14.91 -6.16
C ILE A 155 -2.15 -15.64 -7.15
N ALA A 156 -2.74 -16.76 -6.75
CA ALA A 156 -3.73 -17.47 -7.58
C ALA A 156 -4.99 -16.62 -7.82
N GLY A 157 -5.32 -15.68 -6.92
CA GLY A 157 -6.39 -14.70 -7.08
C GLY A 157 -5.97 -13.42 -7.81
N GLY A 158 -4.72 -13.33 -8.32
CA GLY A 158 -4.25 -12.18 -9.07
C GLY A 158 -3.59 -11.07 -8.24
N VAL A 159 -3.37 -11.27 -6.93
CA VAL A 159 -2.62 -10.33 -6.10
C VAL A 159 -1.13 -10.49 -6.38
N THR A 160 -0.48 -9.44 -6.86
CA THR A 160 0.94 -9.47 -7.27
C THR A 160 1.87 -8.70 -6.34
N ALA A 161 1.32 -7.83 -5.51
CA ALA A 161 2.02 -7.14 -4.44
C ALA A 161 1.06 -6.87 -3.30
N LEU A 162 1.56 -6.89 -2.06
CA LEU A 162 0.73 -6.60 -0.90
C LEU A 162 1.55 -5.90 0.20
N GLN A 163 0.90 -4.99 0.90
CA GLN A 163 1.47 -4.35 2.08
C GLN A 163 0.98 -5.10 3.32
N ILE A 164 1.91 -5.74 4.02
CA ILE A 164 1.63 -6.38 5.31
C ILE A 164 1.77 -5.35 6.41
N LEU A 165 0.70 -5.18 7.17
CA LEU A 165 0.59 -4.24 8.26
C LEU A 165 0.45 -4.99 9.58
N PRO A 166 0.92 -4.42 10.71
CA PRO A 166 0.44 -4.85 12.01
C PRO A 166 -1.08 -4.72 12.11
N GLY A 167 -1.69 -5.45 13.01
CA GLY A 167 -3.10 -5.25 13.37
C GLY A 167 -3.36 -3.88 13.98
N SER A 168 -4.60 -3.58 14.31
CA SER A 168 -5.05 -2.24 14.72
C SER A 168 -5.23 -2.09 16.24
N ALA A 169 -4.54 -2.91 17.06
CA ALA A 169 -4.66 -2.82 18.52
C ALA A 169 -4.11 -1.51 19.09
N ASN A 170 -3.03 -0.99 18.51
CA ASN A 170 -2.25 0.12 19.02
C ASN A 170 -2.59 1.44 18.35
N LEU A 171 -2.34 2.58 19.01
CA LEU A 171 -2.34 3.89 18.34
C LEU A 171 -1.27 3.95 17.26
N PHE A 172 -0.05 3.48 17.57
CA PHE A 172 1.04 3.25 16.63
C PHE A 172 1.44 1.78 16.72
N GLY A 173 1.13 1.00 15.70
CA GLY A 173 1.27 -0.46 15.71
C GLY A 173 2.59 -0.99 15.18
N GLY A 174 3.40 -0.14 14.56
CA GLY A 174 4.68 -0.54 13.98
C GLY A 174 4.77 -0.34 12.47
N ARG A 175 5.92 -0.69 11.92
CA ARG A 175 6.23 -0.50 10.50
C ARG A 175 5.68 -1.65 9.66
N SER A 176 5.04 -1.31 8.54
CA SER A 176 4.59 -2.27 7.54
C SER A 176 5.73 -2.66 6.60
N VAL A 177 5.55 -3.74 5.85
CA VAL A 177 6.46 -4.17 4.78
C VAL A 177 5.67 -4.43 3.50
N VAL A 178 6.23 -4.11 2.35
CA VAL A 178 5.65 -4.46 1.05
C VAL A 178 6.30 -5.73 0.54
N LEU A 179 5.49 -6.72 0.19
CA LEU A 179 5.92 -8.04 -0.27
C LEU A 179 5.36 -8.36 -1.65
N LYS A 180 6.07 -9.21 -2.37
CA LYS A 180 5.56 -9.99 -3.49
C LYS A 180 5.15 -11.37 -2.93
N PRO A 181 3.94 -11.88 -3.21
CA PRO A 181 3.46 -13.15 -2.67
C PRO A 181 4.10 -14.37 -3.38
N VAL A 182 5.42 -14.34 -3.53
CA VAL A 182 6.18 -15.43 -4.14
C VAL A 182 6.53 -16.48 -3.10
N VAL A 183 6.71 -17.73 -3.52
CA VAL A 183 7.18 -18.78 -2.63
C VAL A 183 8.67 -18.58 -2.40
N ALA A 184 9.05 -18.28 -1.16
CA ALA A 184 10.44 -18.06 -0.77
C ALA A 184 10.67 -18.53 0.68
N PRO A 185 11.90 -18.96 1.03
CA PRO A 185 12.23 -19.39 2.38
C PRO A 185 12.35 -18.24 3.38
N THR A 186 12.60 -17.01 2.90
CA THR A 186 12.81 -15.83 3.75
C THR A 186 11.95 -14.64 3.30
N ILE A 187 11.69 -13.74 4.25
CA ILE A 187 10.95 -12.50 3.96
C ILE A 187 11.77 -11.57 3.05
N GLN A 188 13.09 -11.55 3.18
CA GLN A 188 13.95 -10.71 2.35
C GLN A 188 13.82 -11.06 0.85
N GLU A 189 13.62 -12.33 0.52
CA GLU A 189 13.37 -12.78 -0.85
C GLU A 189 11.95 -12.45 -1.34
N MET A 190 11.02 -12.17 -0.43
CA MET A 190 9.67 -11.71 -0.75
C MET A 190 9.55 -10.18 -0.78
N LYS A 191 10.47 -9.43 -0.16
CA LYS A 191 10.36 -7.97 -0.07
C LYS A 191 10.36 -7.31 -1.45
N PHE A 192 9.42 -6.40 -1.64
CA PHE A 192 9.38 -5.59 -2.86
C PHE A 192 10.60 -4.65 -2.87
N PRO A 193 11.44 -4.68 -3.93
CA PRO A 193 12.64 -3.86 -3.98
C PRO A 193 12.34 -2.37 -3.86
N ASN A 194 13.12 -1.68 -3.02
CA ASN A 194 13.04 -0.22 -2.80
C ASN A 194 11.64 0.30 -2.42
N ALA A 195 10.78 -0.54 -1.82
CA ALA A 195 9.48 -0.08 -1.33
C ALA A 195 9.62 0.64 0.03
N PRO A 196 8.92 1.76 0.24
CA PRO A 196 8.94 2.43 1.53
C PRO A 196 8.19 1.63 2.60
N TYR A 197 8.64 1.77 3.85
CA TYR A 197 7.87 1.29 4.98
C TYR A 197 6.70 2.25 5.28
N GLY A 198 5.53 1.70 5.59
CA GLY A 198 4.43 2.45 6.17
C GLY A 198 4.47 2.41 7.69
N LEU A 199 3.73 3.28 8.34
CA LEU A 199 3.47 3.24 9.78
C LEU A 199 2.00 2.90 10.02
N LYS A 200 1.72 1.76 10.65
CA LYS A 200 0.36 1.38 11.03
C LYS A 200 -0.10 2.22 12.20
N MET A 201 -1.25 2.84 12.04
CA MET A 201 -1.92 3.61 13.09
C MET A 201 -3.39 3.19 13.18
N ALA A 202 -3.97 3.30 14.39
CA ALA A 202 -5.39 3.08 14.61
C ALA A 202 -5.95 4.12 15.58
N CYS A 203 -6.97 4.87 15.13
CA CYS A 203 -7.53 6.01 15.87
C CYS A 203 -8.98 5.78 16.38
N GLY A 204 -9.49 4.57 16.21
CA GLY A 204 -10.89 4.24 16.49
C GLY A 204 -11.11 3.44 17.77
N GLU A 205 -11.93 2.44 17.66
CA GLU A 205 -12.39 1.61 18.78
C GLU A 205 -11.29 0.67 19.31
N ASN A 206 -10.48 0.10 18.41
CA ASN A 206 -9.55 -0.96 18.80
C ASN A 206 -8.55 -0.54 19.89
N PRO A 207 -7.84 0.59 19.81
CA PRO A 207 -6.96 1.02 20.90
C PRO A 207 -7.70 1.22 22.21
N LYS A 208 -8.92 1.78 22.20
CA LYS A 208 -9.74 1.97 23.41
C LYS A 208 -10.09 0.63 24.05
N ARG A 209 -10.51 -0.35 23.22
CA ARG A 209 -10.89 -1.70 23.69
C ARG A 209 -9.69 -2.46 24.24
N VAL A 210 -8.52 -2.32 23.64
CA VAL A 210 -7.32 -3.06 24.03
C VAL A 210 -6.66 -2.45 25.26
N TYR A 211 -6.62 -1.11 25.37
CA TYR A 211 -5.84 -0.44 26.40
C TYR A 211 -6.67 0.29 27.46
N GLY A 212 -7.98 0.44 27.28
CA GLY A 212 -8.84 1.19 28.20
C GLY A 212 -8.74 0.73 29.66
N ASP A 213 -8.73 -0.58 29.88
CA ASP A 213 -8.61 -1.19 31.22
C ASP A 213 -7.14 -1.41 31.66
N ARG A 214 -6.17 -0.96 30.84
CA ARG A 214 -4.72 -1.15 31.08
C ARG A 214 -3.99 0.19 31.29
N GLY A 215 -4.72 1.25 31.59
CA GLY A 215 -4.15 2.60 31.78
C GLY A 215 -3.80 3.32 30.49
N GLY A 216 -4.27 2.85 29.33
CA GLY A 216 -4.14 3.49 28.03
C GLY A 216 -5.41 4.23 27.62
N PRO A 217 -5.57 4.61 26.32
CA PRO A 217 -6.71 5.37 25.87
C PRO A 217 -8.01 4.57 25.99
N ALA A 218 -8.98 5.10 26.73
CA ALA A 218 -10.32 4.53 26.88
C ALA A 218 -11.38 5.28 26.05
N THR A 219 -11.03 6.47 25.54
CA THR A 219 -11.93 7.36 24.79
C THR A 219 -11.26 7.88 23.54
N ARG A 220 -12.04 8.53 22.64
CA ARG A 220 -11.47 9.26 21.49
C ARG A 220 -10.57 10.44 21.92
N MET A 221 -10.86 11.05 23.05
CA MET A 221 -10.01 12.08 23.64
C MET A 221 -8.65 11.52 24.02
N GLY A 222 -8.62 10.35 24.67
CA GLY A 222 -7.38 9.63 25.01
C GLY A 222 -6.60 9.18 23.77
N ASN A 223 -7.27 8.73 22.71
CA ASN A 223 -6.60 8.44 21.43
C ASN A 223 -5.93 9.71 20.89
N ALA A 224 -6.64 10.84 20.84
CA ALA A 224 -6.11 12.08 20.30
C ALA A 224 -4.93 12.63 21.14
N GLU A 225 -5.00 12.50 22.46
CA GLU A 225 -3.91 12.84 23.38
C GLU A 225 -2.68 11.96 23.10
N GLY A 226 -2.87 10.64 23.00
CA GLY A 226 -1.78 9.70 22.72
C GLY A 226 -1.08 9.98 21.40
N PHE A 227 -1.81 10.31 20.35
CA PHE A 227 -1.23 10.73 19.07
C PHE A 227 -0.42 12.02 19.21
N ARG A 228 -1.01 13.06 19.84
CA ARG A 228 -0.33 14.33 20.01
C ARG A 228 0.96 14.19 20.81
N ASN A 229 0.92 13.46 21.92
CA ASN A 229 2.09 13.27 22.77
C ASN A 229 3.22 12.53 22.03
N ALA A 230 2.88 11.50 21.23
CA ALA A 230 3.87 10.77 20.44
C ALA A 230 4.53 11.66 19.39
N TRP A 231 3.76 12.49 18.67
CA TRP A 231 4.31 13.42 17.67
C TRP A 231 5.13 14.57 18.28
N ILE A 232 4.80 15.01 19.49
CA ILE A 232 5.60 16.02 20.20
C ILE A 232 6.93 15.45 20.67
N ALA A 233 6.95 14.15 21.00
CA ALA A 233 8.15 13.48 21.51
C ALA A 233 9.12 13.02 20.40
N ALA A 234 8.69 12.98 19.14
CA ALA A 234 9.48 12.55 17.99
C ALA A 234 10.31 13.70 17.41
#